data_47a24d19a5350adf614ae0ae77c1d905
#
_entry.id   47a24d19a5350adf614ae0ae77c1d905
#
_cell.length_a   1.000
_cell.length_b   1.000
_cell.length_c   1.000
_cell.angle_alpha   90.00
_cell.angle_beta   90.00
_cell.angle_gamma   90.00
#
_symmetry.space_group_name_H-M   'P 1'
#
loop_
_entity.id
_entity.type
_entity.pdbx_description
1 polymer ?
#
loop_
_entity_poly.entity_id
_entity_poly.type
_entity_poly.pdbx_seq_one_letter_code
_entity_poly.pdbx_strand_id
1 'polypeptide(L)'
;GKTYTDPPLVDPVATTRSALDTPLEMPTLRELAGPGKTAVIAFPDRVKGGAHREAHRRICIPMIIEDLLAGGCRLEDISLVCAQGLHRRNTYEEWLWYLGHEIVDRFWPDRLVNHDAEGPDLLDLGEDEMGNSVQTNRLVANADIPILVGHCAANPYGGYSGGYKMMVTGLAGQASIASHHTPKTMHREDWLGGGAKSHMRSQFKSIGEAIVERTEKTFFTIDAVLGQKGEILDVKAGRTEAVEKATWPLADKRSNIILNDLNEPADVLIIGLPRDFHYGPGMGTNPILMSLGIGVQYSRCFKALRPGAAIIAL
;
A
#
# COMPACT_ATOMS: atom_id res chain seq x y z
N GLY A 1 17.51 -6.03 -26.10
CA GLY A 1 16.68 -6.66 -25.09
C GLY A 1 15.20 -6.40 -25.37
N LYS A 2 14.31 -7.31 -25.08
CA LYS A 2 12.87 -7.05 -25.15
C LYS A 2 12.52 -6.11 -23.99
N THR A 3 12.25 -4.86 -24.27
CA THR A 3 11.69 -3.92 -23.31
C THR A 3 10.25 -4.30 -23.04
N TYR A 4 9.92 -4.53 -21.78
CA TYR A 4 8.52 -4.64 -21.37
C TYR A 4 7.82 -3.32 -21.69
N THR A 5 6.60 -3.42 -22.18
CA THR A 5 5.74 -2.26 -22.38
C THR A 5 4.53 -2.44 -21.47
N ASP A 6 4.22 -1.43 -20.67
CA ASP A 6 2.98 -1.40 -19.87
C ASP A 6 1.77 -1.50 -20.83
N PRO A 7 0.64 -2.04 -20.36
CA PRO A 7 -0.59 -2.02 -21.14
C PRO A 7 -0.98 -0.58 -21.46
N PRO A 8 -1.85 -0.34 -22.45
CA PRO A 8 -2.39 0.99 -22.71
C PRO A 8 -2.95 1.62 -21.43
N LEU A 9 -2.78 2.93 -21.29
CA LEU A 9 -3.35 3.67 -20.17
C LEU A 9 -4.88 3.57 -20.22
N VAL A 10 -5.46 3.42 -19.05
CA VAL A 10 -6.91 3.41 -18.86
C VAL A 10 -7.39 4.82 -18.48
N ASP A 11 -8.67 5.10 -18.67
CA ASP A 11 -9.31 6.24 -18.03
C ASP A 11 -9.41 5.94 -16.51
N PRO A 12 -8.70 6.67 -15.65
CA PRO A 12 -8.62 6.34 -14.23
C PRO A 12 -9.96 6.54 -13.51
N VAL A 13 -10.78 7.50 -13.95
CA VAL A 13 -12.12 7.78 -13.37
C VAL A 13 -13.09 6.67 -13.73
N ALA A 14 -13.20 6.35 -15.02
CA ALA A 14 -14.11 5.30 -15.50
C ALA A 14 -13.71 3.92 -14.95
N THR A 15 -12.42 3.61 -14.88
CA THR A 15 -11.92 2.32 -14.38
C THR A 15 -12.16 2.18 -12.85
N THR A 16 -11.94 3.27 -12.10
CA THR A 16 -12.25 3.29 -10.66
C THR A 16 -13.75 3.11 -10.43
N ARG A 17 -14.59 3.80 -11.19
CA ARG A 17 -16.05 3.66 -11.07
C ARG A 17 -16.51 2.24 -11.37
N SER A 18 -16.01 1.65 -12.46
CA SER A 18 -16.31 0.26 -12.82
C SER A 18 -15.90 -0.73 -11.72
N ALA A 19 -14.73 -0.54 -11.09
CA ALA A 19 -14.30 -1.38 -10.01
C ALA A 19 -15.19 -1.27 -8.76
N LEU A 20 -15.66 -0.07 -8.43
CA LEU A 20 -16.59 0.16 -7.31
C LEU A 20 -18.00 -0.36 -7.58
N ASP A 21 -18.45 -0.33 -8.84
CA ASP A 21 -19.79 -0.82 -9.24
C ASP A 21 -19.86 -2.35 -9.35
N THR A 22 -18.72 -3.01 -9.56
CA THR A 22 -18.62 -4.47 -9.70
C THR A 22 -17.50 -5.05 -8.84
N PRO A 23 -17.58 -4.91 -7.50
CA PRO A 23 -16.53 -5.37 -6.61
C PRO A 23 -16.41 -6.90 -6.59
N LEU A 24 -15.20 -7.39 -6.43
CA LEU A 24 -14.88 -8.81 -6.40
C LEU A 24 -15.29 -9.43 -5.06
N GLU A 25 -16.12 -10.45 -5.08
CA GLU A 25 -16.53 -11.25 -3.92
C GLU A 25 -17.12 -10.44 -2.74
N MET A 26 -17.67 -9.25 -3.02
CA MET A 26 -18.28 -8.39 -2.02
C MET A 26 -19.44 -7.59 -2.63
N PRO A 27 -20.43 -7.17 -1.80
CA PRO A 27 -21.42 -6.17 -2.20
C PRO A 27 -20.74 -4.82 -2.49
N THR A 28 -21.43 -3.96 -3.24
CA THR A 28 -21.00 -2.57 -3.45
C THR A 28 -21.00 -1.77 -2.15
N LEU A 29 -20.26 -0.66 -2.12
CA LEU A 29 -20.27 0.21 -0.94
C LEU A 29 -21.67 0.79 -0.64
N ARG A 30 -22.50 1.00 -1.67
CA ARG A 30 -23.90 1.45 -1.50
C ARG A 30 -24.76 0.41 -0.80
N GLU A 31 -24.55 -0.86 -1.09
CA GLU A 31 -25.27 -1.97 -0.45
C GLU A 31 -24.74 -2.24 0.98
N LEU A 32 -23.45 -2.01 1.24
CA LEU A 32 -22.87 -2.14 2.57
C LEU A 32 -23.27 -0.99 3.48
N ALA A 33 -23.43 0.20 2.94
CA ALA A 33 -23.80 1.42 3.66
C ALA A 33 -25.22 1.35 4.24
N GLY A 34 -25.50 2.21 5.19
CA GLY A 34 -26.83 2.31 5.81
C GLY A 34 -26.88 3.34 6.95
N PRO A 35 -28.08 3.74 7.37
CA PRO A 35 -28.24 4.66 8.50
C PRO A 35 -27.57 4.14 9.78
N GLY A 36 -26.76 4.99 10.41
CA GLY A 36 -26.07 4.67 11.67
C GLY A 36 -24.83 3.79 11.51
N LYS A 37 -24.49 3.34 10.30
CA LYS A 37 -23.24 2.63 10.07
C LYS A 37 -22.06 3.59 9.96
N THR A 38 -20.96 3.22 10.59
CA THR A 38 -19.70 3.93 10.54
C THR A 38 -18.82 3.39 9.42
N ALA A 39 -18.13 4.28 8.68
CA ALA A 39 -17.18 3.90 7.67
C ALA A 39 -15.82 4.56 7.94
N VAL A 40 -14.74 3.80 7.76
CA VAL A 40 -13.38 4.33 7.88
C VAL A 40 -12.61 4.02 6.61
N ILE A 41 -12.13 5.07 5.96
CA ILE A 41 -11.32 4.99 4.74
C ILE A 41 -9.86 5.13 5.12
N ALA A 42 -9.13 4.03 5.09
CA ALA A 42 -7.69 4.02 5.26
C ALA A 42 -7.01 4.23 3.91
N PHE A 43 -6.04 5.14 3.85
CA PHE A 43 -5.32 5.49 2.63
C PHE A 43 -3.83 5.66 2.89
N PRO A 44 -2.95 5.46 1.89
CA PRO A 44 -1.51 5.54 2.08
C PRO A 44 -1.03 7.00 2.22
N ASP A 45 0.10 7.19 2.86
CA ASP A 45 0.78 8.47 2.97
C ASP A 45 1.24 9.01 1.58
N ARG A 46 1.81 10.23 1.57
CA ARG A 46 2.25 10.90 0.34
C ARG A 46 3.30 10.11 -0.45
N VAL A 47 4.10 9.28 0.20
CA VAL A 47 5.20 8.52 -0.42
C VAL A 47 4.73 7.26 -1.12
N LYS A 48 3.51 6.83 -0.86
CA LYS A 48 2.92 5.62 -1.44
C LYS A 48 1.82 5.99 -2.44
N GLY A 49 1.88 5.41 -3.63
CA GLY A 49 0.85 5.62 -4.65
C GLY A 49 0.87 6.98 -5.37
N GLY A 50 1.96 7.74 -5.23
CA GLY A 50 2.10 9.07 -5.83
C GLY A 50 1.42 10.18 -5.03
N ALA A 51 1.89 11.42 -5.23
CA ALA A 51 1.38 12.62 -4.57
C ALA A 51 0.94 13.69 -5.58
N HIS A 52 0.51 13.29 -6.76
CA HIS A 52 0.03 14.17 -7.82
C HIS A 52 -1.50 14.18 -7.89
N ARG A 53 -2.06 15.07 -8.71
CA ARG A 53 -3.51 15.25 -8.81
C ARG A 53 -4.27 14.03 -9.33
N GLU A 54 -3.60 13.18 -10.09
CA GLU A 54 -4.15 11.94 -10.66
C GLU A 54 -3.80 10.71 -9.82
N ALA A 55 -3.27 10.90 -8.60
CA ALA A 55 -3.02 9.81 -7.69
C ALA A 55 -4.32 9.08 -7.36
N HIS A 56 -4.26 7.74 -7.31
CA HIS A 56 -5.44 6.89 -7.14
C HIS A 56 -6.31 7.32 -5.96
N ARG A 57 -5.74 7.58 -4.77
CA ARG A 57 -6.52 8.02 -3.59
C ARG A 57 -7.31 9.31 -3.82
N ARG A 58 -6.80 10.22 -4.66
CA ARG A 58 -7.48 11.47 -4.98
C ARG A 58 -8.67 11.28 -5.89
N ILE A 59 -8.66 10.22 -6.69
CA ILE A 59 -9.77 9.85 -7.57
C ILE A 59 -10.80 9.01 -6.83
N CYS A 60 -10.37 7.97 -6.11
CA CYS A 60 -11.29 7.00 -5.54
C CYS A 60 -11.93 7.44 -4.23
N ILE A 61 -11.26 8.22 -3.37
CA ILE A 61 -11.83 8.64 -2.07
C ILE A 61 -13.13 9.44 -2.23
N PRO A 62 -13.23 10.46 -3.12
CA PRO A 62 -14.50 11.13 -3.36
C PRO A 62 -15.61 10.17 -3.81
N MET A 63 -15.33 9.24 -4.73
CA MET A 63 -16.31 8.26 -5.22
C MET A 63 -16.77 7.30 -4.11
N ILE A 64 -15.84 6.87 -3.24
CA ILE A 64 -16.17 6.04 -2.07
C ILE A 64 -17.14 6.79 -1.14
N ILE A 65 -16.84 8.06 -0.85
CA ILE A 65 -17.70 8.90 0.00
C ILE A 65 -19.09 9.07 -0.63
N GLU A 66 -19.15 9.32 -1.93
CA GLU A 66 -20.43 9.43 -2.66
C GLU A 66 -21.25 8.13 -2.54
N ASP A 67 -20.64 6.97 -2.70
CA ASP A 67 -21.33 5.68 -2.60
C ASP A 67 -21.81 5.41 -1.17
N LEU A 68 -21.01 5.73 -0.15
CA LEU A 68 -21.41 5.59 1.24
C LEU A 68 -22.60 6.49 1.60
N LEU A 69 -22.58 7.75 1.14
CA LEU A 69 -23.68 8.69 1.34
C LEU A 69 -24.94 8.25 0.59
N ALA A 70 -24.80 7.80 -0.66
CA ALA A 70 -25.91 7.28 -1.46
C ALA A 70 -26.54 6.02 -0.86
N GLY A 71 -25.75 5.22 -0.13
CA GLY A 71 -26.21 4.03 0.60
C GLY A 71 -26.80 4.33 1.98
N GLY A 72 -26.80 5.61 2.43
CA GLY A 72 -27.44 6.04 3.67
C GLY A 72 -26.53 6.29 4.86
N CYS A 73 -25.19 6.18 4.74
CA CYS A 73 -24.27 6.68 5.76
C CYS A 73 -24.38 8.22 5.84
N ARG A 74 -24.20 8.77 7.03
CA ARG A 74 -24.08 10.22 7.20
C ARG A 74 -22.61 10.62 7.10
N LEU A 75 -22.36 11.86 6.67
CA LEU A 75 -21.00 12.35 6.53
C LEU A 75 -20.22 12.32 7.86
N GLU A 76 -20.90 12.62 8.98
CA GLU A 76 -20.30 12.57 10.32
C GLU A 76 -19.88 11.17 10.78
N ASP A 77 -20.44 10.12 10.17
CA ASP A 77 -20.12 8.71 10.48
C ASP A 77 -18.97 8.18 9.59
N ILE A 78 -18.40 9.02 8.71
CA ILE A 78 -17.27 8.67 7.84
C ILE A 78 -16.00 9.33 8.37
N SER A 79 -14.93 8.56 8.50
CA SER A 79 -13.60 9.04 8.88
C SER A 79 -12.52 8.56 7.93
N LEU A 80 -11.41 9.29 7.86
CA LEU A 80 -10.24 8.99 7.03
C LEU A 80 -9.02 8.79 7.92
N VAL A 81 -8.27 7.71 7.68
CA VAL A 81 -7.03 7.38 8.41
C VAL A 81 -5.86 7.26 7.44
N CYS A 82 -4.83 8.05 7.62
CA CYS A 82 -3.59 7.89 6.88
C CYS A 82 -2.81 6.68 7.41
N ALA A 83 -2.71 5.64 6.61
CA ALA A 83 -2.07 4.36 6.93
C ALA A 83 -0.56 4.43 6.68
N GLN A 84 0.16 5.13 7.52
CA GLN A 84 1.60 5.41 7.37
C GLN A 84 2.53 4.46 8.13
N GLY A 85 2.00 3.62 9.02
CA GLY A 85 2.81 2.75 9.87
C GLY A 85 3.80 3.56 10.71
N LEU A 86 5.09 3.19 10.65
CA LEU A 86 6.19 3.89 11.32
C LEU A 86 6.79 5.05 10.51
N HIS A 87 6.19 5.42 9.37
CA HIS A 87 6.60 6.64 8.67
C HIS A 87 6.24 7.88 9.50
N ARG A 88 6.90 9.01 9.22
CA ARG A 88 6.54 10.26 9.87
C ARG A 88 5.09 10.66 9.58
N ARG A 89 4.50 11.39 10.50
CA ARG A 89 3.14 11.94 10.33
C ARG A 89 3.09 12.91 9.15
N ASN A 90 1.98 12.88 8.43
CA ASN A 90 1.69 13.85 7.37
C ASN A 90 1.21 15.16 8.01
N THR A 91 1.57 16.29 7.39
CA THR A 91 1.10 17.62 7.79
C THR A 91 -0.21 17.97 7.10
N TYR A 92 -0.87 19.00 7.59
CA TYR A 92 -2.08 19.55 6.98
C TYR A 92 -1.84 19.98 5.52
N GLU A 93 -0.72 20.67 5.24
CA GLU A 93 -0.36 21.11 3.90
C GLU A 93 -0.09 19.96 2.95
N GLU A 94 0.48 18.88 3.45
CA GLU A 94 0.67 17.64 2.65
C GLU A 94 -0.68 17.03 2.28
N TRP A 95 -1.62 16.98 3.22
CA TRP A 95 -2.97 16.50 2.91
C TRP A 95 -3.69 17.37 1.89
N LEU A 96 -3.60 18.69 2.01
CA LEU A 96 -4.14 19.61 1.00
C LEU A 96 -3.54 19.34 -0.38
N TRP A 97 -2.27 19.04 -0.43
CA TRP A 97 -1.58 18.77 -1.70
C TRP A 97 -2.07 17.49 -2.37
N TYR A 98 -2.18 16.38 -1.66
CA TYR A 98 -2.48 15.08 -2.29
C TYR A 98 -3.93 14.59 -2.13
N LEU A 99 -4.72 15.13 -1.21
CA LEU A 99 -6.16 14.88 -1.11
C LEU A 99 -6.99 16.01 -1.72
N GLY A 100 -6.53 17.25 -1.59
CA GLY A 100 -7.23 18.46 -2.03
C GLY A 100 -8.17 19.05 -0.98
N HIS A 101 -8.53 20.31 -1.16
CA HIS A 101 -9.39 21.06 -0.25
C HIS A 101 -10.75 20.41 -0.02
N GLU A 102 -11.34 19.87 -1.08
CA GLU A 102 -12.66 19.23 -1.00
C GLU A 102 -12.74 18.15 0.08
N ILE A 103 -11.72 17.33 0.21
CA ILE A 103 -11.67 16.27 1.23
C ILE A 103 -11.19 16.84 2.56
N VAL A 104 -10.11 17.60 2.56
CA VAL A 104 -9.48 18.07 3.80
C VAL A 104 -10.45 18.97 4.60
N ASP A 105 -11.12 19.93 3.95
CA ASP A 105 -12.03 20.87 4.61
C ASP A 105 -13.28 20.19 5.20
N ARG A 106 -13.65 19.02 4.69
CA ARG A 106 -14.80 18.24 5.19
C ARG A 106 -14.47 17.33 6.39
N PHE A 107 -13.21 16.93 6.54
CA PHE A 107 -12.83 15.89 7.51
C PHE A 107 -11.82 16.36 8.56
N TRP A 108 -11.00 17.37 8.28
CA TRP A 108 -10.07 17.95 9.24
C TRP A 108 -10.80 18.86 10.26
N PRO A 109 -10.38 18.91 11.56
CA PRO A 109 -9.28 18.12 12.14
C PRO A 109 -9.70 16.76 12.72
N ASP A 110 -11.00 16.52 12.95
CA ASP A 110 -11.46 15.46 13.85
C ASP A 110 -11.58 14.10 13.17
N ARG A 111 -11.80 14.06 11.86
CA ARG A 111 -12.12 12.85 11.10
C ARG A 111 -11.14 12.55 9.95
N LEU A 112 -10.04 13.31 9.88
CA LEU A 112 -8.89 13.03 9.02
C LEU A 112 -7.65 12.97 9.90
N VAL A 113 -7.18 11.77 10.20
CA VAL A 113 -6.16 11.53 11.21
C VAL A 113 -4.97 10.72 10.66
N ASN A 114 -3.81 10.93 11.26
CA ASN A 114 -2.66 10.05 11.07
C ASN A 114 -2.82 8.81 11.96
N HIS A 115 -2.52 7.64 11.42
CA HIS A 115 -2.31 6.47 12.26
C HIS A 115 -1.09 6.69 13.17
N ASP A 116 -1.14 6.16 14.39
CA ASP A 116 -0.03 6.18 15.35
C ASP A 116 0.29 4.74 15.76
N ALA A 117 1.40 4.22 15.23
CA ALA A 117 1.84 2.84 15.48
C ALA A 117 2.37 2.61 16.91
N GLU A 118 2.61 3.67 17.67
CA GLU A 118 3.08 3.66 19.06
C GLU A 118 2.06 4.30 20.02
N GLY A 119 0.92 4.73 19.48
CA GLY A 119 -0.12 5.41 20.24
C GLY A 119 -1.05 4.49 21.01
N PRO A 120 -1.93 5.07 21.86
CA PRO A 120 -2.87 4.31 22.67
C PRO A 120 -4.06 3.74 21.88
N ASP A 121 -4.30 4.24 20.67
CA ASP A 121 -5.47 3.86 19.85
C ASP A 121 -5.22 2.62 18.99
N LEU A 122 -4.50 1.66 19.57
CA LEU A 122 -4.30 0.34 18.99
C LEU A 122 -5.22 -0.68 19.66
N LEU A 123 -5.72 -1.60 18.86
CA LEU A 123 -6.39 -2.81 19.31
C LEU A 123 -5.37 -3.94 19.26
N ASP A 124 -5.08 -4.50 20.44
CA ASP A 124 -4.23 -5.68 20.55
C ASP A 124 -5.11 -6.93 20.42
N LEU A 125 -4.82 -7.75 19.44
CA LEU A 125 -5.55 -8.97 19.13
C LEU A 125 -4.73 -10.23 19.45
N GLY A 126 -3.61 -10.10 20.16
CA GLY A 126 -2.74 -11.22 20.55
C GLY A 126 -1.75 -11.61 19.44
N GLU A 127 -1.51 -12.91 19.28
CA GLU A 127 -0.59 -13.47 18.28
C GLU A 127 -1.35 -14.31 17.26
N ASP A 128 -0.85 -14.31 15.99
CA ASP A 128 -1.37 -15.18 14.94
C ASP A 128 -0.77 -16.60 15.04
N GLU A 129 -1.16 -17.49 14.10
CA GLU A 129 -0.69 -18.88 14.06
C GLU A 129 0.83 -19.00 13.80
N MET A 130 1.46 -17.96 13.26
CA MET A 130 2.90 -17.91 13.01
C MET A 130 3.68 -17.29 14.16
N GLY A 131 3.01 -16.90 15.27
CA GLY A 131 3.60 -16.22 16.41
C GLY A 131 3.92 -14.74 16.17
N ASN A 132 3.30 -14.11 15.18
CA ASN A 132 3.44 -12.69 14.98
C ASN A 132 2.45 -11.92 15.89
N SER A 133 2.88 -10.80 16.45
CA SER A 133 1.98 -9.89 17.15
C SER A 133 0.93 -9.32 16.19
N VAL A 134 -0.33 -9.26 16.63
CA VAL A 134 -1.48 -8.77 15.87
C VAL A 134 -2.03 -7.53 16.53
N GLN A 135 -1.57 -6.36 16.10
CA GLN A 135 -2.06 -5.07 16.54
C GLN A 135 -2.54 -4.25 15.35
N THR A 136 -3.67 -3.60 15.46
CA THR A 136 -4.24 -2.77 14.39
C THR A 136 -4.86 -1.49 14.92
N ASN A 137 -5.09 -0.52 14.04
CA ASN A 137 -5.76 0.73 14.35
C ASN A 137 -7.19 0.49 14.85
N ARG A 138 -7.49 0.94 16.06
CA ARG A 138 -8.79 0.72 16.73
C ARG A 138 -9.96 1.35 15.95
N LEU A 139 -9.78 2.55 15.38
CA LEU A 139 -10.83 3.22 14.63
C LEU A 139 -11.23 2.41 13.40
N VAL A 140 -10.24 1.87 12.68
CA VAL A 140 -10.48 1.04 11.49
C VAL A 140 -11.10 -0.31 11.88
N ALA A 141 -10.59 -0.95 12.92
CA ALA A 141 -11.07 -2.26 13.38
C ALA A 141 -12.51 -2.23 13.89
N ASN A 142 -12.93 -1.11 14.48
CA ASN A 142 -14.29 -0.95 15.03
C ASN A 142 -15.30 -0.43 14.00
N ALA A 143 -14.89 0.01 12.83
CA ALA A 143 -15.80 0.49 11.80
C ALA A 143 -16.73 -0.63 11.30
N ASP A 144 -17.98 -0.28 10.97
CA ASP A 144 -18.88 -1.22 10.31
C ASP A 144 -18.44 -1.52 8.89
N ILE A 145 -17.82 -0.53 8.24
CA ILE A 145 -17.35 -0.60 6.85
C ILE A 145 -15.88 -0.12 6.81
N PRO A 146 -14.92 -1.00 7.13
CA PRO A 146 -13.50 -0.66 6.99
C PRO A 146 -13.09 -0.76 5.51
N ILE A 147 -12.49 0.32 4.99
CA ILE A 147 -12.11 0.46 3.57
C ILE A 147 -10.62 0.71 3.46
N LEU A 148 -9.94 -0.03 2.61
CA LEU A 148 -8.52 0.09 2.32
C LEU A 148 -8.32 0.64 0.91
N VAL A 149 -7.85 1.86 0.80
CA VAL A 149 -7.45 2.48 -0.48
C VAL A 149 -5.96 2.30 -0.66
N GLY A 150 -5.55 1.49 -1.62
CA GLY A 150 -4.15 1.17 -1.82
C GLY A 150 -3.71 1.18 -3.27
N HIS A 151 -2.54 0.63 -3.49
CA HIS A 151 -2.03 0.35 -4.83
C HIS A 151 -1.20 -0.93 -4.81
N CYS A 152 -1.26 -1.68 -5.89
CA CYS A 152 -0.46 -2.86 -6.09
C CYS A 152 0.78 -2.54 -6.94
N ALA A 153 1.94 -2.79 -6.38
CA ALA A 153 3.22 -2.79 -7.07
C ALA A 153 4.13 -3.83 -6.43
N ALA A 154 5.11 -4.35 -7.15
CA ALA A 154 6.10 -5.23 -6.57
C ALA A 154 6.84 -4.52 -5.42
N ASN A 155 6.93 -5.21 -4.29
CA ASN A 155 7.61 -4.73 -3.10
C ASN A 155 8.77 -5.67 -2.76
N PRO A 156 9.97 -5.15 -2.55
CA PRO A 156 11.14 -6.00 -2.37
C PRO A 156 11.09 -6.91 -1.14
N TYR A 157 10.43 -6.54 -0.08
CA TYR A 157 10.36 -7.36 1.14
C TYR A 157 9.07 -8.17 1.23
N GLY A 158 7.92 -7.50 1.14
CA GLY A 158 6.61 -8.11 1.30
C GLY A 158 5.98 -8.67 0.03
N GLY A 159 6.73 -8.73 -1.10
CA GLY A 159 6.23 -9.20 -2.39
C GLY A 159 5.44 -8.15 -3.15
N TYR A 160 4.37 -7.64 -2.56
CA TYR A 160 3.49 -6.61 -3.15
C TYR A 160 3.12 -5.55 -2.13
N SER A 161 2.80 -4.34 -2.60
CA SER A 161 2.07 -3.32 -1.84
C SER A 161 0.56 -3.52 -1.98
N GLY A 162 -0.23 -2.77 -1.21
CA GLY A 162 -1.69 -2.91 -1.18
C GLY A 162 -2.18 -4.11 -0.37
N GLY A 163 -3.47 -4.36 -0.43
CA GLY A 163 -4.11 -5.49 0.22
C GLY A 163 -3.80 -5.62 1.71
N TYR A 164 -3.53 -6.84 2.16
CA TYR A 164 -3.16 -7.12 3.55
C TYR A 164 -1.98 -6.30 4.07
N LYS A 165 -1.02 -5.92 3.20
CA LYS A 165 0.11 -5.09 3.62
C LYS A 165 -0.33 -3.75 4.21
N MET A 166 -1.40 -3.16 3.73
CA MET A 166 -1.92 -1.92 4.31
C MET A 166 -2.42 -2.13 5.74
N MET A 167 -3.14 -3.22 5.99
CA MET A 167 -3.59 -3.58 7.34
C MET A 167 -2.42 -3.78 8.30
N VAL A 168 -1.46 -4.62 7.89
CA VAL A 168 -0.45 -5.20 8.80
C VAL A 168 0.85 -4.39 8.87
N THR A 169 0.96 -3.34 8.06
CA THR A 169 2.10 -2.42 8.10
C THR A 169 1.64 -0.97 8.25
N GLY A 170 0.66 -0.55 7.45
CA GLY A 170 0.18 0.84 7.43
C GLY A 170 -0.69 1.21 8.63
N LEU A 171 -1.47 0.26 9.14
CA LEU A 171 -2.42 0.43 10.25
C LEU A 171 -2.02 -0.36 11.51
N ALA A 172 -0.87 -1.02 11.49
CA ALA A 172 -0.42 -1.89 12.57
C ALA A 172 0.37 -1.14 13.64
N GLY A 173 0.35 -1.68 14.85
CA GLY A 173 1.22 -1.25 15.93
C GLY A 173 2.68 -1.66 15.70
N GLN A 174 3.59 -0.99 16.41
CA GLN A 174 5.03 -1.23 16.31
C GLN A 174 5.40 -2.70 16.54
N ALA A 175 4.78 -3.38 17.50
CA ALA A 175 5.06 -4.78 17.79
C ALA A 175 4.72 -5.69 16.60
N SER A 176 3.57 -5.48 15.93
CA SER A 176 3.23 -6.21 14.72
C SER A 176 4.21 -5.95 13.59
N ILE A 177 4.60 -4.69 13.38
CA ILE A 177 5.58 -4.32 12.35
C ILE A 177 6.92 -4.99 12.64
N ALA A 178 7.37 -4.99 13.89
CA ALA A 178 8.63 -5.61 14.31
C ALA A 178 8.65 -7.13 14.07
N SER A 179 7.51 -7.83 14.24
CA SER A 179 7.44 -9.28 14.07
C SER A 179 7.73 -9.75 12.64
N HIS A 180 7.47 -8.92 11.63
CA HIS A 180 7.75 -9.24 10.22
C HIS A 180 8.87 -8.41 9.58
N HIS A 181 9.44 -7.41 10.27
CA HIS A 181 10.62 -6.66 9.81
C HIS A 181 11.89 -7.14 10.52
N THR A 182 12.18 -8.42 10.43
CA THR A 182 13.36 -9.04 11.02
C THR A 182 14.47 -9.27 9.97
N PRO A 183 15.74 -9.38 10.35
CA PRO A 183 16.80 -9.75 9.41
C PRO A 183 16.48 -11.02 8.63
N LYS A 184 15.94 -12.05 9.29
CA LYS A 184 15.55 -13.32 8.65
C LYS A 184 14.50 -13.10 7.55
N THR A 185 13.54 -12.23 7.76
CA THR A 185 12.49 -11.94 6.80
C THR A 185 12.96 -11.02 5.67
N MET A 186 13.87 -10.09 5.99
CA MET A 186 14.37 -9.07 5.07
C MET A 186 15.48 -9.59 4.14
N HIS A 187 16.24 -10.60 4.56
CA HIS A 187 17.28 -11.24 3.74
C HIS A 187 16.69 -12.31 2.84
N ARG A 188 16.33 -11.92 1.62
CA ARG A 188 15.77 -12.80 0.61
C ARG A 188 16.72 -12.96 -0.57
N GLU A 189 16.72 -14.15 -1.16
CA GLU A 189 17.43 -14.43 -2.42
C GLU A 189 16.50 -14.35 -3.65
N ASP A 190 15.19 -14.28 -3.45
CA ASP A 190 14.12 -14.38 -4.47
C ASP A 190 13.42 -13.05 -4.74
N TRP A 191 14.16 -11.95 -4.77
CA TRP A 191 13.65 -10.59 -4.92
C TRP A 191 12.86 -10.30 -6.21
N LEU A 192 13.05 -11.12 -7.23
CA LEU A 192 12.44 -10.94 -8.53
C LEU A 192 11.58 -12.15 -8.88
N GLY A 193 10.34 -11.86 -9.26
CA GLY A 193 9.37 -12.88 -9.61
C GLY A 193 8.79 -13.65 -8.43
N GLY A 194 7.50 -13.81 -8.42
CA GLY A 194 6.81 -14.57 -7.40
C GLY A 194 6.79 -13.91 -6.02
N GLY A 195 6.45 -12.62 -5.96
CA GLY A 195 6.24 -11.89 -4.71
C GLY A 195 5.31 -12.60 -3.73
N ALA A 196 4.39 -13.43 -4.24
CA ALA A 196 3.55 -14.32 -3.44
C ALA A 196 4.32 -15.34 -2.59
N LYS A 197 5.54 -15.71 -2.98
CA LYS A 197 6.40 -16.66 -2.25
C LYS A 197 7.22 -16.03 -1.12
N SER A 198 7.10 -14.72 -0.90
CA SER A 198 7.78 -14.03 0.17
C SER A 198 7.33 -14.54 1.53
N HIS A 199 8.27 -14.88 2.41
CA HIS A 199 7.94 -15.24 3.80
C HIS A 199 7.20 -14.09 4.51
N MET A 200 7.65 -12.84 4.33
CA MET A 200 6.96 -11.67 4.85
C MET A 200 5.52 -11.56 4.29
N ARG A 201 5.28 -11.94 3.05
CA ARG A 201 3.91 -11.96 2.49
C ARG A 201 3.03 -13.02 3.18
N SER A 202 3.60 -14.17 3.52
CA SER A 202 2.88 -15.17 4.32
C SER A 202 2.53 -14.65 5.70
N GLN A 203 3.44 -13.91 6.35
CA GLN A 203 3.16 -13.24 7.63
C GLN A 203 2.08 -12.16 7.47
N PHE A 204 2.12 -11.35 6.40
CA PHE A 204 1.07 -10.36 6.12
C PHE A 204 -0.30 -11.02 5.98
N LYS A 205 -0.35 -12.14 5.27
CA LYS A 205 -1.60 -12.90 5.12
C LYS A 205 -2.08 -13.40 6.47
N SER A 206 -1.24 -14.08 7.25
CA SER A 206 -1.57 -14.65 8.55
C SER A 206 -2.08 -13.58 9.53
N ILE A 207 -1.36 -12.45 9.67
CA ILE A 207 -1.78 -11.34 10.54
C ILE A 207 -3.09 -10.72 10.03
N GLY A 208 -3.21 -10.52 8.72
CA GLY A 208 -4.42 -9.93 8.13
C GLY A 208 -5.66 -10.80 8.30
N GLU A 209 -5.53 -12.11 8.10
CA GLU A 209 -6.60 -13.09 8.35
C GLU A 209 -6.99 -13.10 9.84
N ALA A 210 -6.02 -13.07 10.77
CA ALA A 210 -6.29 -12.97 12.19
C ALA A 210 -7.02 -11.67 12.58
N ILE A 211 -6.70 -10.53 11.93
CA ILE A 211 -7.45 -9.27 12.12
C ILE A 211 -8.90 -9.45 11.65
N VAL A 212 -9.12 -9.96 10.45
CA VAL A 212 -10.46 -10.18 9.88
C VAL A 212 -11.28 -11.10 10.77
N GLU A 213 -10.73 -12.23 11.21
CA GLU A 213 -11.40 -13.20 12.06
C GLU A 213 -11.77 -12.61 13.43
N ARG A 214 -10.80 -11.99 14.11
CA ARG A 214 -10.99 -11.54 15.51
C ARG A 214 -11.79 -10.24 15.62
N THR A 215 -11.85 -9.44 14.56
CA THR A 215 -12.72 -8.26 14.49
C THR A 215 -14.09 -8.59 13.94
N GLU A 216 -14.28 -9.76 13.33
CA GLU A 216 -15.49 -10.17 12.59
C GLU A 216 -15.84 -9.16 11.48
N LYS A 217 -14.83 -8.47 10.92
CA LYS A 217 -15.01 -7.44 9.89
C LYS A 217 -14.47 -7.92 8.54
N THR A 218 -15.22 -7.64 7.49
CA THR A 218 -14.73 -7.80 6.11
C THR A 218 -14.26 -6.46 5.60
N PHE A 219 -13.01 -6.38 5.15
CA PHE A 219 -12.40 -5.16 4.64
C PHE A 219 -12.69 -5.01 3.16
N PHE A 220 -13.23 -3.86 2.78
CA PHE A 220 -13.39 -3.48 1.38
C PHE A 220 -12.07 -2.87 0.88
N THR A 221 -11.40 -3.55 0.00
CA THR A 221 -10.12 -3.09 -0.56
C THR A 221 -10.33 -2.51 -1.95
N ILE A 222 -9.65 -1.40 -2.27
CA ILE A 222 -9.54 -0.88 -3.62
C ILE A 222 -8.08 -0.56 -3.93
N ASP A 223 -7.49 -1.30 -4.86
CA ASP A 223 -6.10 -1.17 -5.26
C ASP A 223 -5.97 -0.81 -6.74
N ALA A 224 -5.15 0.21 -7.03
CA ALA A 224 -4.71 0.51 -8.38
C ALA A 224 -3.38 -0.16 -8.70
N VAL A 225 -3.21 -0.71 -9.88
CA VAL A 225 -1.89 -1.09 -10.40
C VAL A 225 -1.29 0.12 -11.08
N LEU A 226 -0.12 0.56 -10.60
CA LEU A 226 0.50 1.79 -11.06
C LEU A 226 1.61 1.54 -12.09
N GLY A 227 1.68 2.41 -13.08
CA GLY A 227 2.74 2.51 -14.06
C GLY A 227 4.03 3.11 -13.50
N GLN A 228 5.03 3.28 -14.36
CA GLN A 228 6.36 3.73 -13.96
C GLN A 228 6.38 5.17 -13.41
N LYS A 229 5.49 6.02 -13.90
CA LYS A 229 5.35 7.42 -13.46
C LYS A 229 4.17 7.63 -12.52
N GLY A 230 3.56 6.54 -12.04
CA GLY A 230 2.38 6.57 -11.17
C GLY A 230 1.05 6.60 -11.91
N GLU A 231 1.07 6.41 -13.24
CA GLU A 231 -0.15 6.27 -14.04
C GLU A 231 -0.97 5.06 -13.58
N ILE A 232 -2.27 5.15 -13.65
CA ILE A 232 -3.17 4.03 -13.33
C ILE A 232 -3.28 3.12 -14.56
N LEU A 233 -2.91 1.86 -14.39
CA LEU A 233 -2.97 0.83 -15.42
C LEU A 233 -4.20 -0.08 -15.27
N ASP A 234 -4.67 -0.27 -14.05
CA ASP A 234 -5.86 -1.06 -13.71
C ASP A 234 -6.31 -0.70 -12.29
N VAL A 235 -7.58 -0.93 -11.98
CA VAL A 235 -8.15 -0.79 -10.63
C VAL A 235 -9.02 -2.00 -10.35
N LYS A 236 -8.86 -2.58 -9.15
CA LYS A 236 -9.73 -3.64 -8.64
C LYS A 236 -10.24 -3.26 -7.26
N ALA A 237 -11.50 -3.57 -7.00
CA ALA A 237 -12.13 -3.36 -5.70
C ALA A 237 -12.85 -4.63 -5.23
N GLY A 238 -13.07 -4.76 -3.93
CA GLY A 238 -13.79 -5.89 -3.33
C GLY A 238 -13.06 -6.49 -2.12
N ARG A 239 -13.23 -7.79 -1.93
CA ARG A 239 -12.58 -8.52 -0.84
C ARG A 239 -11.05 -8.51 -1.01
N THR A 240 -10.32 -8.30 0.05
CA THR A 240 -8.86 -8.11 0.03
C THR A 240 -8.14 -9.18 -0.79
N GLU A 241 -8.40 -10.46 -0.54
CA GLU A 241 -7.75 -11.58 -1.23
C GLU A 241 -8.08 -11.63 -2.73
N ALA A 242 -9.33 -11.34 -3.09
CA ALA A 242 -9.76 -11.32 -4.48
C ALA A 242 -9.09 -10.17 -5.25
N VAL A 243 -8.95 -9.01 -4.61
CA VAL A 243 -8.22 -7.86 -5.18
C VAL A 243 -6.74 -8.16 -5.35
N GLU A 244 -6.09 -8.76 -4.34
CA GLU A 244 -4.69 -9.19 -4.43
C GLU A 244 -4.49 -10.17 -5.61
N LYS A 245 -5.30 -11.20 -5.69
CA LYS A 245 -5.25 -12.20 -6.77
C LYS A 245 -5.43 -11.58 -8.16
N ALA A 246 -6.28 -10.56 -8.27
CA ALA A 246 -6.57 -9.90 -9.55
C ALA A 246 -5.47 -8.89 -9.97
N THR A 247 -4.78 -8.26 -9.03
CA THR A 247 -3.79 -7.20 -9.31
C THR A 247 -2.36 -7.73 -9.45
N TRP A 248 -1.98 -8.82 -8.75
CA TRP A 248 -0.62 -9.36 -8.74
C TRP A 248 -0.06 -9.76 -10.11
N PRO A 249 -0.83 -10.37 -11.04
CA PRO A 249 -0.29 -10.78 -12.34
C PRO A 249 0.28 -9.61 -13.16
N LEU A 250 -0.35 -8.42 -13.08
CA LEU A 250 0.17 -7.24 -13.77
C LEU A 250 1.39 -6.67 -13.04
N ALA A 251 1.37 -6.64 -11.71
CA ALA A 251 2.52 -6.22 -10.90
C ALA A 251 3.75 -7.11 -11.14
N ASP A 252 3.56 -8.43 -11.26
CA ASP A 252 4.63 -9.39 -11.58
C ASP A 252 5.23 -9.14 -12.96
N LYS A 253 4.41 -8.97 -13.98
CA LYS A 253 4.89 -8.64 -15.34
C LYS A 253 5.79 -7.44 -15.33
N ARG A 254 5.44 -6.41 -14.56
CA ARG A 254 6.21 -5.16 -14.44
C ARG A 254 7.52 -5.32 -13.67
N SER A 255 7.56 -6.19 -12.66
CA SER A 255 8.74 -6.36 -11.81
C SER A 255 9.81 -7.28 -12.39
N ASN A 256 9.42 -8.19 -13.26
CA ASN A 256 10.31 -9.25 -13.79
C ASN A 256 11.16 -8.82 -15.01
N ILE A 257 11.10 -7.56 -15.41
CA ILE A 257 11.65 -7.07 -16.67
C ILE A 257 13.17 -7.13 -16.75
N ILE A 258 13.86 -6.84 -15.64
CA ILE A 258 15.28 -6.48 -15.68
C ILE A 258 16.19 -7.71 -15.80
N LEU A 259 15.85 -8.83 -15.17
CA LEU A 259 16.74 -10.00 -15.16
C LEU A 259 16.56 -10.94 -16.34
N ASN A 260 15.36 -10.98 -16.90
CA ASN A 260 15.06 -11.90 -18.02
C ASN A 260 15.65 -11.43 -19.36
N ASP A 261 16.04 -10.15 -19.45
CA ASP A 261 16.51 -9.53 -20.68
C ASP A 261 18.04 -9.36 -20.75
N LEU A 262 18.78 -9.70 -19.69
CA LEU A 262 20.23 -9.65 -19.69
C LEU A 262 20.81 -10.98 -20.18
N ASN A 263 21.47 -10.93 -21.34
CA ASN A 263 22.18 -12.10 -21.88
C ASN A 263 23.48 -12.39 -21.12
N GLU A 264 24.06 -11.39 -20.48
CA GLU A 264 25.28 -11.48 -19.67
C GLU A 264 25.17 -10.63 -18.40
N PRO A 265 25.87 -11.02 -17.30
CA PRO A 265 25.93 -10.21 -16.11
C PRO A 265 26.53 -8.82 -16.37
N ALA A 266 25.99 -7.81 -15.74
CA ALA A 266 26.44 -6.42 -15.89
C ALA A 266 27.68 -6.11 -15.04
N ASP A 267 28.51 -5.22 -15.55
CA ASP A 267 29.73 -4.73 -14.89
C ASP A 267 29.47 -3.51 -13.99
N VAL A 268 28.36 -2.79 -14.25
CA VAL A 268 28.04 -1.55 -13.55
C VAL A 268 26.54 -1.49 -13.27
N LEU A 269 26.20 -1.15 -12.04
CA LEU A 269 24.84 -0.77 -11.60
C LEU A 269 24.80 0.72 -11.36
N ILE A 270 24.02 1.46 -12.14
CA ILE A 270 23.79 2.89 -11.96
C ILE A 270 22.43 3.08 -11.28
N ILE A 271 22.42 3.77 -10.15
CA ILE A 271 21.23 3.98 -9.32
C ILE A 271 20.94 5.48 -9.23
N GLY A 272 19.74 5.91 -9.66
CA GLY A 272 19.21 7.22 -9.33
C GLY A 272 18.61 7.22 -7.94
N LEU A 273 19.11 8.05 -7.03
CA LEU A 273 18.53 8.22 -5.70
C LEU A 273 17.52 9.38 -5.72
N PRO A 274 16.29 9.17 -5.21
CA PRO A 274 15.32 10.25 -5.14
C PRO A 274 15.76 11.32 -4.13
N ARG A 275 15.41 12.58 -4.40
CA ARG A 275 15.71 13.69 -3.51
C ARG A 275 15.06 13.54 -2.14
N ASP A 276 13.86 13.01 -2.13
CA ASP A 276 13.08 12.71 -0.92
C ASP A 276 12.84 11.21 -0.83
N PHE A 277 13.08 10.65 0.33
CA PHE A 277 12.86 9.24 0.62
C PHE A 277 11.76 9.05 1.66
N HIS A 278 11.19 7.83 1.77
CA HIS A 278 10.06 7.54 2.66
C HIS A 278 10.26 7.96 4.12
N TYR A 279 11.50 7.93 4.58
CA TYR A 279 11.85 8.19 5.96
C TYR A 279 12.27 9.64 6.21
N GLY A 280 12.12 10.52 5.23
CA GLY A 280 12.37 11.94 5.37
C GLY A 280 13.19 12.55 4.24
N PRO A 281 13.39 13.87 4.27
CA PRO A 281 14.23 14.58 3.32
C PRO A 281 15.72 14.30 3.57
N GLY A 282 16.55 14.61 2.60
CA GLY A 282 18.01 14.58 2.75
C GLY A 282 18.65 13.26 2.38
N MET A 283 18.11 12.52 1.41
CA MET A 283 18.70 11.28 0.88
C MET A 283 20.20 11.45 0.55
N GLY A 284 20.59 12.55 -0.06
CA GLY A 284 21.98 12.82 -0.43
C GLY A 284 22.89 13.28 0.74
N THR A 285 22.34 13.57 1.91
CA THR A 285 23.09 14.06 3.08
C THR A 285 23.05 13.11 4.28
N ASN A 286 22.16 12.13 4.25
CA ASN A 286 22.02 11.14 5.32
C ASN A 286 22.58 9.79 4.85
N PRO A 287 23.73 9.34 5.38
CA PRO A 287 24.39 8.10 4.94
C PRO A 287 23.54 6.85 5.20
N ILE A 288 22.68 6.85 6.22
CA ILE A 288 21.79 5.72 6.51
C ILE A 288 20.73 5.62 5.41
N LEU A 289 20.09 6.72 5.03
CA LEU A 289 19.09 6.74 3.96
C LEU A 289 19.71 6.41 2.61
N MET A 290 20.92 6.90 2.33
CA MET A 290 21.66 6.54 1.13
C MET A 290 21.95 5.04 1.09
N SER A 291 22.42 4.47 2.17
CA SER A 291 22.72 3.03 2.28
C SER A 291 21.45 2.19 2.10
N LEU A 292 20.33 2.61 2.67
CA LEU A 292 19.03 1.95 2.45
C LEU A 292 18.61 2.01 0.97
N GLY A 293 18.69 3.19 0.34
CA GLY A 293 18.33 3.36 -1.07
C GLY A 293 19.18 2.51 -2.00
N ILE A 294 20.49 2.53 -1.80
CA ILE A 294 21.45 1.70 -2.56
C ILE A 294 21.21 0.22 -2.30
N GLY A 295 21.06 -0.18 -1.04
CA GLY A 295 20.86 -1.57 -0.62
C GLY A 295 19.60 -2.18 -1.21
N VAL A 296 18.47 -1.45 -1.25
CA VAL A 296 17.22 -1.91 -1.88
C VAL A 296 17.42 -2.16 -3.37
N GLN A 297 18.06 -1.26 -4.09
CA GLN A 297 18.29 -1.45 -5.52
C GLN A 297 19.34 -2.56 -5.80
N TYR A 298 20.41 -2.60 -5.02
CA TYR A 298 21.38 -3.68 -5.11
C TYR A 298 20.74 -5.04 -4.91
N SER A 299 19.95 -5.20 -3.84
CA SER A 299 19.25 -6.46 -3.53
C SER A 299 18.31 -6.93 -4.65
N ARG A 300 17.74 -6.00 -5.41
CA ARG A 300 16.91 -6.31 -6.60
C ARG A 300 17.71 -6.77 -7.80
N CYS A 301 18.97 -6.35 -7.91
CA CYS A 301 19.79 -6.49 -9.12
C CYS A 301 21.03 -7.35 -8.93
N PHE A 302 21.39 -7.78 -7.70
CA PHE A 302 22.69 -8.42 -7.45
C PHE A 302 22.94 -9.68 -8.29
N LYS A 303 21.89 -10.46 -8.59
CA LYS A 303 21.99 -11.64 -9.47
C LYS A 303 22.30 -11.31 -10.92
N ALA A 304 22.08 -10.05 -11.31
CA ALA A 304 22.40 -9.55 -12.65
C ALA A 304 23.80 -8.92 -12.74
N LEU A 305 24.55 -8.88 -11.64
CA LEU A 305 25.87 -8.27 -11.57
C LEU A 305 26.96 -9.32 -11.54
N ARG A 306 28.09 -9.03 -12.20
CA ARG A 306 29.32 -9.82 -12.03
C ARG A 306 29.91 -9.64 -10.64
N PRO A 307 30.61 -10.65 -10.11
CA PRO A 307 31.49 -10.43 -8.97
C PRO A 307 32.50 -9.28 -9.28
N GLY A 308 32.54 -8.28 -8.40
CA GLY A 308 33.40 -7.11 -8.58
C GLY A 308 32.78 -5.98 -9.44
N ALA A 309 31.51 -6.06 -9.81
CA ALA A 309 30.80 -4.98 -10.49
C ALA A 309 30.79 -3.69 -9.67
N ALA A 310 30.87 -2.56 -10.35
CA ALA A 310 30.81 -1.23 -9.73
C ALA A 310 29.34 -0.79 -9.47
N ILE A 311 29.11 -0.07 -8.37
CA ILE A 311 27.83 0.57 -8.07
C ILE A 311 28.05 2.08 -8.11
N ILE A 312 27.31 2.78 -8.95
CA ILE A 312 27.29 4.24 -9.06
C ILE A 312 25.93 4.75 -8.60
N ALA A 313 25.90 5.53 -7.53
CA ALA A 313 24.70 6.19 -7.04
C ALA A 313 24.75 7.70 -7.37
N LEU A 314 23.69 8.23 -7.98
CA LEU A 314 23.56 9.61 -8.46
C LEU A 314 22.43 10.32 -7.73
#